data_12cab0a8ce74bfdda7a2e9199158f32a
#
_entry.id   12cab0a8ce74bfdda7a2e9199158f32a
#
_cell.length_a   1.000
_cell.length_b   1.000
_cell.length_c   1.000
_cell.angle_alpha   90.00
_cell.angle_beta   90.00
_cell.angle_gamma   90.00
#
_symmetry.space_group_name_H-M   'P 1'
#
loop_
_entity.id
_entity.type
_entity.pdbx_description
1 polymer ?
#
loop_
_entity_poly.entity_id
_entity_poly.type
_entity_poly.pdbx_seq_one_letter_code
_entity_poly.pdbx_strand_id
1 'polypeptide(L)'
;MTITLRQKDLENDNKSLYLDIYENGKRKFEFLSLYLLPEINDEIKARNQETLKRAQEIRAERILHPETIPEKGHLMVVQEIPDDDSPEVLDWIQTYIDWANDNTVFTESVVRQTRYLQERMKEFLKAKRRPHITLRKFDKEWFKSFFSWLKNDYVPQKYVHMEARPLNENSLHNLQQRIVAVFNKAVKTGKLNANPFYQLEKDDYFAKPKDTHKQFLTPEELKSFMASEETNGVRETQLAFGFACLTGLRISDIKALRWSNIMKNEQTNTLVIIQKKTKALNAVPICSTAAAWMPEQRDDKVFHLPAHANVDAALKRIAKKVGIEKKISFHTSRHTFGTLIQAATGDIETTKKLMGHKSLKSTAIYADVLTEEKVKAIDNTKTVFRTRKPHAENTKIPRTKRTAATNTHPRRVIDIQDND
;
A
#
# COMPACT_ATOMS: atom_id res chain seq x y z
N MET A 1 6.42 -37.04 24.56
CA MET A 1 5.92 -35.87 23.77
C MET A 1 5.55 -34.75 24.71
N THR A 2 5.92 -33.49 24.41
CA THR A 2 5.55 -32.30 25.19
C THR A 2 4.83 -31.32 24.27
N ILE A 3 3.63 -30.84 24.67
CA ILE A 3 2.83 -29.88 23.90
C ILE A 3 2.61 -28.63 24.74
N THR A 4 3.09 -27.50 24.25
CA THR A 4 2.99 -26.20 24.94
C THR A 4 2.22 -25.20 24.07
N LEU A 5 1.18 -24.56 24.64
CA LEU A 5 0.47 -23.46 23.98
C LEU A 5 1.34 -22.20 24.06
N ARG A 6 1.60 -21.57 22.93
CA ARG A 6 2.40 -20.34 22.81
C ARG A 6 1.69 -19.27 21.99
N GLN A 7 2.18 -18.05 22.11
CA GLN A 7 1.66 -16.86 21.42
C GLN A 7 2.76 -16.29 20.51
N LYS A 8 2.38 -15.79 19.34
CA LYS A 8 3.25 -15.06 18.41
C LYS A 8 2.64 -13.69 18.12
N ASP A 9 3.38 -12.63 18.36
CA ASP A 9 2.96 -11.26 18.08
C ASP A 9 2.85 -11.03 16.55
N LEU A 10 1.83 -10.26 16.16
CA LEU A 10 1.54 -9.88 14.78
C LEU A 10 1.61 -8.35 14.64
N GLU A 11 1.75 -7.85 13.39
CA GLU A 11 1.95 -6.41 13.08
C GLU A 11 0.86 -5.44 13.60
N ASN A 12 -0.30 -5.94 14.07
CA ASN A 12 -1.43 -5.12 14.55
C ASN A 12 -1.72 -5.31 16.03
N ASP A 13 -0.71 -5.58 16.87
CA ASP A 13 -0.85 -5.91 18.28
C ASP A 13 -1.75 -7.12 18.58
N ASN A 14 -2.16 -7.86 17.55
CA ASN A 14 -2.84 -9.14 17.70
C ASN A 14 -1.81 -10.22 18.00
N LYS A 15 -2.23 -11.29 18.71
CA LYS A 15 -1.39 -12.45 18.96
C LYS A 15 -1.99 -13.69 18.33
N SER A 16 -1.19 -14.44 17.55
CA SER A 16 -1.59 -15.74 17.02
C SER A 16 -1.24 -16.84 18.01
N LEU A 17 -2.17 -17.78 18.24
CA LEU A 17 -1.96 -18.92 19.14
C LEU A 17 -1.46 -20.12 18.32
N TYR A 18 -0.48 -20.84 18.88
CA TYR A 18 0.05 -22.05 18.28
C TYR A 18 0.51 -23.06 19.36
N LEU A 19 0.53 -24.33 19.01
CA LEU A 19 1.10 -25.40 19.82
C LEU A 19 2.56 -25.65 19.41
N ASP A 20 3.43 -25.65 20.38
CA ASP A 20 4.84 -26.03 20.28
C ASP A 20 4.98 -27.48 20.73
N ILE A 21 5.17 -28.40 19.80
CA ILE A 21 5.17 -29.84 20.00
C ILE A 21 6.61 -30.35 19.89
N TYR A 22 7.08 -30.97 20.96
CA TYR A 22 8.40 -31.61 21.01
C TYR A 22 8.27 -33.10 21.22
N GLU A 23 8.77 -33.87 20.24
CA GLU A 23 8.71 -35.33 20.26
C GLU A 23 9.94 -35.94 19.54
N ASN A 24 10.54 -36.98 20.17
CA ASN A 24 11.66 -37.75 19.62
C ASN A 24 12.82 -36.86 19.07
N GLY A 25 13.19 -35.80 19.80
CA GLY A 25 14.25 -34.89 19.40
C GLY A 25 13.86 -33.90 18.31
N LYS A 26 12.63 -33.93 17.80
CA LYS A 26 12.11 -33.04 16.77
C LYS A 26 11.09 -32.05 17.33
N ARG A 27 11.12 -30.83 16.83
CA ARG A 27 10.20 -29.75 17.21
C ARG A 27 9.28 -29.43 16.04
N LYS A 28 7.98 -29.42 16.30
CA LYS A 28 6.94 -29.08 15.32
C LYS A 28 6.08 -27.94 15.86
N PHE A 29 5.48 -27.13 15.00
CA PHE A 29 4.57 -26.05 15.36
C PHE A 29 3.23 -26.23 14.67
N GLU A 30 2.13 -26.26 15.45
CA GLU A 30 0.76 -26.27 14.95
C GLU A 30 0.10 -24.93 15.22
N PHE A 31 -0.15 -24.13 14.17
CA PHE A 31 -0.87 -22.85 14.29
C PHE A 31 -2.37 -23.11 14.35
N LEU A 32 -3.01 -22.65 15.44
CA LEU A 32 -4.42 -22.94 15.72
C LEU A 32 -5.40 -22.06 14.95
N SER A 33 -4.93 -21.08 14.19
CA SER A 33 -5.76 -20.02 13.55
C SER A 33 -6.66 -19.27 14.56
N LEU A 34 -6.28 -19.27 15.83
CA LEU A 34 -6.91 -18.53 16.91
C LEU A 34 -6.07 -17.29 17.21
N TYR A 35 -6.75 -16.15 17.40
CA TYR A 35 -6.09 -14.86 17.58
C TYR A 35 -6.63 -14.16 18.82
N LEU A 36 -5.71 -13.59 19.62
CA LEU A 36 -6.06 -12.67 20.68
C LEU A 36 -5.99 -11.23 20.13
N LEU A 37 -6.99 -10.44 20.47
CA LEU A 37 -7.08 -9.03 20.10
C LEU A 37 -6.52 -8.16 21.23
N PRO A 38 -6.06 -6.91 20.93
CA PRO A 38 -5.68 -5.96 21.97
C PRO A 38 -6.84 -5.70 22.93
N GLU A 39 -6.60 -5.82 24.24
CA GLU A 39 -7.63 -5.68 25.27
C GLU A 39 -7.99 -4.21 25.52
N ILE A 40 -8.83 -3.64 24.65
CA ILE A 40 -9.28 -2.25 24.74
C ILE A 40 -10.60 -2.08 25.50
N ASN A 41 -11.35 -3.15 25.75
CA ASN A 41 -12.60 -3.18 26.53
C ASN A 41 -12.88 -4.58 27.11
N ASP A 42 -13.84 -4.65 28.03
CA ASP A 42 -14.21 -5.91 28.71
C ASP A 42 -14.81 -6.97 27.80
N GLU A 43 -15.48 -6.57 26.71
CA GLU A 43 -16.04 -7.49 25.70
C GLU A 43 -14.94 -8.23 24.95
N ILE A 44 -13.88 -7.51 24.54
CA ILE A 44 -12.71 -8.12 23.89
C ILE A 44 -11.95 -9.02 24.86
N LYS A 45 -11.86 -8.63 26.14
CA LYS A 45 -11.24 -9.44 27.18
C LYS A 45 -11.99 -10.75 27.39
N ALA A 46 -13.33 -10.73 27.44
CA ALA A 46 -14.16 -11.92 27.54
C ALA A 46 -13.97 -12.83 26.31
N ARG A 47 -13.95 -12.25 25.11
CA ARG A 47 -13.70 -12.96 23.85
C ARG A 47 -12.30 -13.59 23.81
N ASN A 48 -11.29 -12.90 24.30
CA ASN A 48 -9.93 -13.43 24.40
C ASN A 48 -9.86 -14.61 25.36
N GLN A 49 -10.58 -14.55 26.49
CA GLN A 49 -10.66 -15.66 27.44
C GLN A 49 -11.33 -16.90 26.83
N GLU A 50 -12.41 -16.73 26.07
CA GLU A 50 -13.05 -17.82 25.33
C GLU A 50 -12.11 -18.44 24.29
N THR A 51 -11.38 -17.60 23.57
CA THR A 51 -10.38 -18.02 22.57
C THR A 51 -9.24 -18.82 23.21
N LEU A 52 -8.75 -18.38 24.38
CA LEU A 52 -7.72 -19.09 25.15
C LEU A 52 -8.23 -20.41 25.68
N LYS A 53 -9.47 -20.47 26.18
CA LYS A 53 -10.11 -21.72 26.64
C LYS A 53 -10.18 -22.73 25.50
N ARG A 54 -10.62 -22.32 24.32
CA ARG A 54 -10.67 -23.18 23.13
C ARG A 54 -9.28 -23.67 22.72
N ALA A 55 -8.24 -22.82 22.77
CA ALA A 55 -6.87 -23.23 22.49
C ALA A 55 -6.35 -24.27 23.49
N GLN A 56 -6.74 -24.16 24.77
CA GLN A 56 -6.40 -25.14 25.81
C GLN A 56 -7.14 -26.48 25.60
N GLU A 57 -8.40 -26.44 25.15
CA GLU A 57 -9.17 -27.64 24.81
C GLU A 57 -8.49 -28.40 23.66
N ILE A 58 -8.08 -27.69 22.58
CA ILE A 58 -7.35 -28.30 21.48
C ILE A 58 -6.02 -28.90 21.97
N ARG A 59 -5.27 -28.17 22.83
CA ARG A 59 -4.05 -28.70 23.42
C ARG A 59 -4.28 -29.99 24.20
N ALA A 60 -5.33 -30.03 25.03
CA ALA A 60 -5.68 -31.21 25.79
C ALA A 60 -6.05 -32.39 24.89
N GLU A 61 -6.79 -32.16 23.81
CA GLU A 61 -7.13 -33.15 22.81
C GLU A 61 -5.88 -33.74 22.13
N ARG A 62 -4.90 -32.89 21.74
CA ARG A 62 -3.63 -33.34 21.16
C ARG A 62 -2.75 -34.14 22.13
N ILE A 63 -2.89 -33.91 23.42
CA ILE A 63 -2.19 -34.68 24.47
C ILE A 63 -2.84 -36.07 24.61
N LEU A 64 -4.17 -36.14 24.59
CA LEU A 64 -4.94 -37.38 24.74
C LEU A 64 -4.89 -38.24 23.47
N HIS A 65 -4.86 -37.59 22.31
CA HIS A 65 -4.93 -38.21 20.99
C HIS A 65 -3.79 -37.74 20.08
N PRO A 66 -2.53 -38.21 20.32
CA PRO A 66 -1.36 -37.76 19.53
C PRO A 66 -1.47 -38.06 18.03
N GLU A 67 -2.24 -39.06 17.66
CA GLU A 67 -2.53 -39.44 16.26
C GLU A 67 -3.31 -38.35 15.52
N THR A 68 -3.96 -37.43 16.24
CA THR A 68 -4.68 -36.29 15.65
C THR A 68 -3.78 -35.10 15.32
N ILE A 69 -2.46 -35.15 15.68
CA ILE A 69 -1.50 -34.12 15.36
C ILE A 69 -1.16 -34.19 13.86
N PRO A 70 -1.34 -33.12 13.10
CA PRO A 70 -1.07 -33.12 11.68
C PRO A 70 0.39 -33.35 11.34
N GLU A 71 0.69 -34.18 10.35
CA GLU A 71 2.06 -34.36 9.84
C GLU A 71 2.62 -33.12 9.15
N LYS A 72 1.76 -32.26 8.56
CA LYS A 72 2.14 -30.96 7.97
C LYS A 72 1.07 -29.91 8.26
N GLY A 73 1.49 -28.78 8.82
CA GLY A 73 0.72 -27.69 9.41
C GLY A 73 -0.60 -27.29 8.73
N HIS A 74 -1.51 -26.81 9.57
CA HIS A 74 -2.89 -26.34 9.39
C HIS A 74 -3.93 -27.46 9.32
N LEU A 75 -4.41 -27.88 10.48
CA LEU A 75 -5.70 -28.58 10.55
C LEU A 75 -6.78 -27.64 11.08
N MET A 76 -7.76 -27.40 10.21
CA MET A 76 -9.13 -27.18 10.66
C MET A 76 -9.76 -28.54 10.97
N VAL A 77 -10.53 -28.65 12.07
CA VAL A 77 -11.42 -29.79 12.32
C VAL A 77 -12.36 -29.91 11.14
N VAL A 78 -12.14 -30.93 10.32
CA VAL A 78 -12.94 -31.19 9.15
C VAL A 78 -14.24 -31.85 9.61
N GLN A 79 -15.31 -31.08 9.77
CA GLN A 79 -16.63 -31.68 9.57
C GLN A 79 -16.68 -32.09 8.09
N GLU A 80 -16.87 -33.38 7.83
CA GLU A 80 -17.10 -33.85 6.47
C GLU A 80 -18.37 -33.18 5.95
N ILE A 81 -18.21 -32.20 5.07
CA ILE A 81 -19.33 -31.58 4.38
C ILE A 81 -19.77 -32.59 3.30
N PRO A 82 -21.02 -33.05 3.26
CA PRO A 82 -21.48 -33.94 2.22
C PRO A 82 -21.22 -33.39 0.82
N ASP A 83 -20.89 -34.25 -0.15
CA ASP A 83 -20.55 -33.83 -1.51
C ASP A 83 -21.68 -33.05 -2.20
N ASP A 84 -22.94 -33.41 -1.86
CA ASP A 84 -24.14 -32.81 -2.43
C ASP A 84 -24.41 -31.35 -1.93
N ASP A 85 -23.74 -30.89 -0.88
CA ASP A 85 -24.01 -29.57 -0.28
C ASP A 85 -22.94 -28.51 -0.64
N SER A 86 -22.01 -28.84 -1.54
CA SER A 86 -20.99 -27.88 -1.99
C SER A 86 -21.54 -27.04 -3.15
N PRO A 87 -21.65 -25.70 -2.99
CA PRO A 87 -22.18 -24.83 -4.05
C PRO A 87 -21.25 -24.80 -5.28
N GLU A 88 -21.81 -24.48 -6.44
CA GLU A 88 -21.01 -24.19 -7.62
C GLU A 88 -20.11 -22.97 -7.40
N VAL A 89 -18.96 -22.96 -8.06
CA VAL A 89 -17.97 -21.85 -7.92
C VAL A 89 -18.59 -20.51 -8.33
N LEU A 90 -19.36 -20.46 -9.42
CA LEU A 90 -19.97 -19.22 -9.90
C LEU A 90 -21.07 -18.71 -8.96
N ASP A 91 -21.88 -19.60 -8.41
CA ASP A 91 -22.94 -19.26 -7.45
C ASP A 91 -22.34 -18.78 -6.12
N TRP A 92 -21.24 -19.41 -5.71
CA TRP A 92 -20.53 -18.95 -4.53
C TRP A 92 -19.91 -17.56 -4.72
N ILE A 93 -19.31 -17.28 -5.89
CA ILE A 93 -18.80 -15.95 -6.19
C ILE A 93 -19.95 -14.93 -6.18
N GLN A 94 -21.13 -15.28 -6.70
CA GLN A 94 -22.31 -14.41 -6.64
C GLN A 94 -22.75 -14.17 -5.18
N THR A 95 -22.84 -15.21 -4.37
CA THR A 95 -23.15 -15.12 -2.94
C THR A 95 -22.15 -14.18 -2.21
N TYR A 96 -20.87 -14.26 -2.57
CA TYR A 96 -19.87 -13.36 -2.02
C TYR A 96 -20.07 -11.89 -2.47
N ILE A 97 -20.46 -11.67 -3.73
CA ILE A 97 -20.79 -10.35 -4.27
C ILE A 97 -21.95 -9.73 -3.48
N ASP A 98 -23.02 -10.50 -3.29
CA ASP A 98 -24.22 -10.05 -2.59
C ASP A 98 -23.90 -9.73 -1.13
N TRP A 99 -23.20 -10.63 -0.45
CA TRP A 99 -22.72 -10.38 0.90
C TRP A 99 -21.81 -9.12 0.99
N ALA A 100 -20.94 -8.89 0.01
CA ALA A 100 -20.07 -7.73 -0.01
C ALA A 100 -20.82 -6.42 -0.30
N ASN A 101 -21.91 -6.46 -1.08
CA ASN A 101 -22.80 -5.32 -1.31
C ASN A 101 -23.55 -4.91 -0.04
N ASP A 102 -24.05 -5.89 0.71
CA ASP A 102 -24.83 -5.64 1.93
C ASP A 102 -23.95 -5.22 3.10
N ASN A 103 -22.63 -5.41 3.00
CA ASN A 103 -21.69 -5.11 4.06
C ASN A 103 -20.98 -3.78 3.85
N THR A 104 -21.28 -2.80 4.71
CA THR A 104 -20.73 -1.43 4.66
C THR A 104 -19.20 -1.34 4.82
N VAL A 105 -18.54 -2.42 5.26
CA VAL A 105 -17.08 -2.50 5.40
C VAL A 105 -16.40 -2.56 4.01
N PHE A 106 -17.10 -3.10 2.99
CA PHE A 106 -16.54 -3.22 1.66
C PHE A 106 -16.79 -1.99 0.80
N THR A 107 -15.78 -1.61 0.04
CA THR A 107 -15.93 -0.52 -0.93
C THR A 107 -16.53 -1.04 -2.24
N GLU A 108 -17.23 -0.19 -2.98
CA GLU A 108 -17.74 -0.49 -4.33
C GLU A 108 -16.63 -1.07 -5.26
N SER A 109 -15.37 -0.67 -5.04
CA SER A 109 -14.23 -1.22 -5.79
C SER A 109 -14.01 -2.71 -5.55
N VAL A 110 -14.25 -3.21 -4.33
CA VAL A 110 -14.14 -4.64 -4.00
C VAL A 110 -15.20 -5.43 -4.75
N VAL A 111 -16.43 -4.96 -4.72
CA VAL A 111 -17.57 -5.57 -5.43
C VAL A 111 -17.30 -5.61 -6.93
N ARG A 112 -16.88 -4.50 -7.53
CA ARG A 112 -16.55 -4.42 -8.96
C ARG A 112 -15.42 -5.38 -9.35
N GLN A 113 -14.37 -5.50 -8.53
CA GLN A 113 -13.28 -6.45 -8.77
C GLN A 113 -13.74 -7.91 -8.65
N THR A 114 -14.69 -8.19 -7.74
CA THR A 114 -15.25 -9.54 -7.60
C THR A 114 -16.16 -9.90 -8.79
N ARG A 115 -16.96 -8.95 -9.29
CA ARG A 115 -17.72 -9.14 -10.55
C ARG A 115 -16.80 -9.41 -11.74
N TYR A 116 -15.70 -8.66 -11.82
CA TYR A 116 -14.68 -8.92 -12.85
C TYR A 116 -14.07 -10.31 -12.74
N LEU A 117 -13.80 -10.80 -11.51
CA LEU A 117 -13.36 -12.18 -11.29
C LEU A 117 -14.42 -13.18 -11.74
N GLN A 118 -15.70 -12.95 -11.41
CA GLN A 118 -16.82 -13.83 -11.80
C GLN A 118 -16.93 -13.99 -13.32
N GLU A 119 -16.83 -12.89 -14.06
CA GLU A 119 -16.85 -12.92 -15.51
C GLU A 119 -15.68 -13.74 -16.08
N ARG A 120 -14.45 -13.52 -15.55
CA ARG A 120 -13.28 -14.29 -15.99
C ARG A 120 -13.40 -15.77 -15.65
N MET A 121 -13.94 -16.10 -14.48
CA MET A 121 -14.21 -17.47 -14.09
C MET A 121 -15.24 -18.12 -15.02
N LYS A 122 -16.32 -17.43 -15.35
CA LYS A 122 -17.35 -17.90 -16.29
C LYS A 122 -16.76 -18.20 -17.68
N GLU A 123 -15.94 -17.31 -18.22
CA GLU A 123 -15.26 -17.50 -19.51
C GLU A 123 -14.28 -18.68 -19.46
N PHE A 124 -13.51 -18.82 -18.40
CA PHE A 124 -12.58 -19.92 -18.20
C PHE A 124 -13.31 -21.28 -18.14
N LEU A 125 -14.34 -21.38 -17.32
CA LEU A 125 -15.10 -22.63 -17.16
C LEU A 125 -15.80 -23.04 -18.47
N LYS A 126 -16.27 -22.05 -19.25
CA LYS A 126 -16.79 -22.28 -20.61
C LYS A 126 -15.70 -22.81 -21.54
N ALA A 127 -14.50 -22.22 -21.53
CA ALA A 127 -13.36 -22.66 -22.32
C ALA A 127 -12.93 -24.10 -21.96
N LYS A 128 -13.02 -24.46 -20.68
CA LYS A 128 -12.72 -25.83 -20.19
C LYS A 128 -13.89 -26.81 -20.36
N ARG A 129 -15.04 -26.39 -20.91
CA ARG A 129 -16.27 -27.19 -21.05
C ARG A 129 -16.75 -27.79 -19.72
N ARG A 130 -16.59 -27.07 -18.64
CA ARG A 130 -16.97 -27.44 -17.26
C ARG A 130 -17.71 -26.29 -16.56
N PRO A 131 -18.89 -25.86 -17.09
CA PRO A 131 -19.61 -24.71 -16.54
C PRO A 131 -20.10 -24.94 -15.09
N HIS A 132 -20.36 -26.20 -14.73
CA HIS A 132 -20.89 -26.63 -13.44
C HIS A 132 -19.79 -27.33 -12.63
N ILE A 133 -18.94 -26.59 -11.97
CA ILE A 133 -17.92 -27.11 -11.05
C ILE A 133 -18.21 -26.63 -9.64
N THR A 134 -18.25 -27.55 -8.68
CA THR A 134 -18.45 -27.20 -7.27
C THR A 134 -17.17 -26.66 -6.63
N LEU A 135 -17.28 -25.90 -5.53
CA LEU A 135 -16.15 -25.40 -4.79
C LEU A 135 -15.16 -26.50 -4.37
N ARG A 136 -15.65 -27.65 -3.96
CA ARG A 136 -14.82 -28.80 -3.55
C ARG A 136 -13.98 -29.37 -4.68
N LYS A 137 -14.56 -29.43 -5.89
CA LYS A 137 -13.88 -29.91 -7.09
C LYS A 137 -12.91 -28.89 -7.68
N PHE A 138 -12.99 -27.62 -7.23
CA PHE A 138 -12.07 -26.57 -7.65
C PHE A 138 -10.81 -26.59 -6.76
N ASP A 139 -9.94 -27.54 -7.02
CA ASP A 139 -8.70 -27.83 -6.30
C ASP A 139 -7.52 -26.93 -6.74
N LYS A 140 -6.33 -27.23 -6.27
CA LYS A 140 -5.10 -26.50 -6.62
C LYS A 140 -4.78 -26.53 -8.12
N GLU A 141 -5.11 -27.63 -8.80
CA GLU A 141 -4.82 -27.77 -10.24
C GLU A 141 -5.77 -26.89 -11.07
N TRP A 142 -7.03 -26.72 -10.63
CA TRP A 142 -7.94 -25.75 -11.23
C TRP A 142 -7.45 -24.32 -11.03
N PHE A 143 -6.91 -23.96 -9.86
CA PHE A 143 -6.28 -22.67 -9.65
C PHE A 143 -5.10 -22.43 -10.61
N LYS A 144 -4.19 -23.41 -10.73
CA LYS A 144 -3.08 -23.33 -11.69
C LYS A 144 -3.58 -23.15 -13.12
N SER A 145 -4.54 -23.96 -13.53
CA SER A 145 -5.13 -23.91 -14.87
C SER A 145 -5.81 -22.55 -15.15
N PHE A 146 -6.53 -21.99 -14.18
CA PHE A 146 -7.20 -20.70 -14.31
C PHE A 146 -6.19 -19.56 -14.50
N PHE A 147 -5.14 -19.50 -13.67
CA PHE A 147 -4.14 -18.43 -13.80
C PHE A 147 -3.26 -18.61 -15.03
N SER A 148 -2.92 -19.84 -15.40
CA SER A 148 -2.22 -20.11 -16.66
C SER A 148 -3.03 -19.63 -17.86
N TRP A 149 -4.33 -19.93 -17.89
CA TRP A 149 -5.24 -19.45 -18.93
C TRP A 149 -5.32 -17.92 -18.96
N LEU A 150 -5.44 -17.24 -17.82
CA LEU A 150 -5.46 -15.79 -17.75
C LEU A 150 -4.17 -15.13 -18.27
N LYS A 151 -3.04 -15.80 -18.08
CA LYS A 151 -1.72 -15.30 -18.47
C LYS A 151 -1.43 -15.52 -19.96
N ASN A 152 -1.83 -16.70 -20.49
CA ASN A 152 -1.37 -17.16 -21.79
C ASN A 152 -2.47 -17.13 -22.89
N ASP A 153 -3.70 -17.48 -22.51
CA ASP A 153 -4.76 -17.76 -23.49
C ASP A 153 -5.89 -16.72 -23.48
N TYR A 154 -6.02 -15.98 -22.36
CA TYR A 154 -7.10 -15.03 -22.20
C TYR A 154 -6.92 -13.78 -23.04
N VAL A 155 -7.89 -13.52 -23.91
CA VAL A 155 -7.99 -12.27 -24.69
C VAL A 155 -9.27 -11.55 -24.26
N PRO A 156 -9.17 -10.32 -23.71
CA PRO A 156 -10.35 -9.52 -23.39
C PRO A 156 -11.20 -9.28 -24.63
N GLN A 157 -12.49 -9.67 -24.61
CA GLN A 157 -13.41 -9.54 -25.78
C GLN A 157 -13.49 -8.10 -26.33
N LYS A 158 -13.26 -7.10 -25.48
CA LYS A 158 -13.25 -5.69 -25.86
C LYS A 158 -12.15 -5.34 -26.88
N TYR A 159 -11.18 -6.22 -27.10
CA TYR A 159 -10.00 -6.00 -27.91
C TYR A 159 -9.84 -7.07 -29.01
N VAL A 160 -10.92 -7.73 -29.42
CA VAL A 160 -10.91 -8.78 -30.48
C VAL A 160 -10.27 -8.31 -31.79
N HIS A 161 -10.25 -7.00 -32.05
CA HIS A 161 -9.61 -6.39 -33.21
C HIS A 161 -8.19 -5.83 -32.95
N MET A 162 -7.66 -5.99 -31.74
CA MET A 162 -6.31 -5.58 -31.36
C MET A 162 -5.49 -6.82 -31.02
N GLU A 163 -4.17 -6.76 -31.23
CA GLU A 163 -3.27 -7.81 -30.76
C GLU A 163 -3.59 -8.20 -29.30
N ALA A 164 -3.76 -9.49 -29.08
CA ALA A 164 -4.05 -10.04 -27.75
C ALA A 164 -2.98 -9.57 -26.76
N ARG A 165 -3.37 -8.75 -25.82
CA ARG A 165 -2.48 -8.34 -24.73
C ARG A 165 -2.82 -9.18 -23.50
N PRO A 166 -1.89 -10.02 -23.03
CA PRO A 166 -2.07 -10.74 -21.79
C PRO A 166 -2.29 -9.76 -20.62
N LEU A 167 -2.99 -10.22 -19.59
CA LEU A 167 -3.13 -9.43 -18.38
C LEU A 167 -1.74 -9.14 -17.79
N ASN A 168 -1.50 -7.90 -17.40
CA ASN A 168 -0.27 -7.55 -16.71
C ASN A 168 -0.23 -8.21 -15.31
N GLU A 169 0.98 -8.42 -14.78
CA GLU A 169 1.20 -9.13 -13.52
C GLU A 169 0.46 -8.50 -12.33
N ASN A 170 0.33 -7.17 -12.28
CA ASN A 170 -0.42 -6.51 -11.21
C ASN A 170 -1.93 -6.80 -11.30
N SER A 171 -2.48 -6.93 -12.51
CA SER A 171 -3.88 -7.33 -12.71
C SER A 171 -4.10 -8.79 -12.32
N LEU A 172 -3.18 -9.68 -12.69
CA LEU A 172 -3.20 -11.08 -12.27
C LEU A 172 -3.08 -11.20 -10.75
N HIS A 173 -2.16 -10.46 -10.13
CA HIS A 173 -2.03 -10.43 -8.67
C HIS A 173 -3.31 -9.95 -7.98
N ASN A 174 -3.97 -8.91 -8.47
CA ASN A 174 -5.23 -8.43 -7.93
C ASN A 174 -6.35 -9.47 -8.03
N LEU A 175 -6.45 -10.19 -9.17
CA LEU A 175 -7.40 -11.30 -9.33
C LEU A 175 -7.09 -12.44 -8.37
N GLN A 176 -5.81 -12.78 -8.22
CA GLN A 176 -5.35 -13.80 -7.27
C GLN A 176 -5.77 -13.45 -5.84
N GLN A 177 -5.49 -12.22 -5.38
CA GLN A 177 -5.93 -11.77 -4.05
C GLN A 177 -7.46 -11.83 -3.91
N ARG A 178 -8.20 -11.54 -4.97
CA ARG A 178 -9.66 -11.56 -4.94
C ARG A 178 -10.23 -12.97 -4.84
N ILE A 179 -9.74 -13.92 -5.64
CA ILE A 179 -10.20 -15.31 -5.56
C ILE A 179 -9.85 -15.96 -4.22
N VAL A 180 -8.65 -15.66 -3.68
CA VAL A 180 -8.25 -16.14 -2.34
C VAL A 180 -9.22 -15.63 -1.27
N ALA A 181 -9.64 -14.36 -1.34
CA ALA A 181 -10.60 -13.78 -0.39
C ALA A 181 -11.98 -14.47 -0.48
N VAL A 182 -12.46 -14.77 -1.70
CA VAL A 182 -13.72 -15.49 -1.96
C VAL A 182 -13.68 -16.90 -1.36
N PHE A 183 -12.59 -17.64 -1.59
CA PHE A 183 -12.43 -19.01 -1.07
C PHE A 183 -12.19 -19.02 0.45
N ASN A 184 -11.49 -18.03 1.00
CA ASN A 184 -11.38 -17.87 2.45
C ASN A 184 -12.74 -17.63 3.12
N LYS A 185 -13.65 -16.90 2.46
CA LYS A 185 -15.03 -16.76 2.96
C LYS A 185 -15.76 -18.10 2.96
N ALA A 186 -15.57 -18.94 1.91
CA ALA A 186 -16.16 -20.29 1.86
C ALA A 186 -15.69 -21.17 3.03
N VAL A 187 -14.39 -21.10 3.36
CA VAL A 187 -13.85 -21.80 4.52
C VAL A 187 -14.47 -21.27 5.82
N LYS A 188 -14.53 -19.94 6.00
CA LYS A 188 -15.13 -19.32 7.20
C LYS A 188 -16.61 -19.65 7.39
N THR A 189 -17.33 -19.94 6.33
CA THR A 189 -18.76 -20.29 6.37
C THR A 189 -19.01 -21.78 6.31
N GLY A 190 -17.97 -22.62 6.43
CA GLY A 190 -18.10 -24.08 6.43
C GLY A 190 -18.46 -24.72 5.09
N LYS A 191 -18.35 -23.97 3.96
CA LYS A 191 -18.60 -24.49 2.62
C LYS A 191 -17.38 -25.19 2.00
N LEU A 192 -16.19 -24.93 2.55
CA LEU A 192 -14.93 -25.59 2.27
C LEU A 192 -14.17 -25.88 3.57
N ASN A 193 -13.45 -27.00 3.60
CA ASN A 193 -12.58 -27.34 4.73
C ASN A 193 -11.28 -26.51 4.73
N ALA A 194 -10.70 -26.29 3.56
CA ALA A 194 -9.48 -25.50 3.39
C ALA A 194 -9.51 -24.78 2.04
N ASN A 195 -8.82 -23.66 1.95
CA ASN A 195 -8.66 -22.96 0.69
C ASN A 195 -7.55 -23.63 -0.14
N PRO A 196 -7.87 -24.21 -1.32
CA PRO A 196 -6.91 -24.92 -2.16
C PRO A 196 -5.71 -24.06 -2.61
N PHE A 197 -5.88 -22.74 -2.65
CA PHE A 197 -4.81 -21.82 -2.99
C PHE A 197 -3.58 -21.97 -2.05
N TYR A 198 -3.79 -22.26 -0.77
CA TYR A 198 -2.68 -22.42 0.19
C TYR A 198 -1.94 -23.76 0.05
N GLN A 199 -2.41 -24.66 -0.82
CA GLN A 199 -1.72 -25.89 -1.18
C GLN A 199 -0.76 -25.71 -2.36
N LEU A 200 -0.74 -24.50 -2.95
CA LEU A 200 0.20 -24.14 -4.02
C LEU A 200 1.61 -23.95 -3.44
N GLU A 201 2.62 -24.40 -4.14
CA GLU A 201 4.01 -24.17 -3.78
C GLU A 201 4.45 -22.75 -4.18
N LYS A 202 5.58 -22.29 -3.65
CA LYS A 202 6.07 -20.92 -3.93
C LYS A 202 6.28 -20.65 -5.42
N ASP A 203 6.67 -21.67 -6.17
CA ASP A 203 6.93 -21.59 -7.60
C ASP A 203 5.64 -21.62 -8.45
N ASP A 204 4.53 -22.04 -7.84
CA ASP A 204 3.20 -21.98 -8.44
C ASP A 204 2.53 -20.60 -8.32
N TYR A 205 3.17 -19.63 -7.65
CA TYR A 205 2.65 -18.26 -7.53
C TYR A 205 2.76 -17.51 -8.86
N PHE A 206 1.65 -17.33 -9.52
CA PHE A 206 1.55 -16.82 -10.88
C PHE A 206 1.77 -15.32 -11.03
N ALA A 207 1.59 -14.55 -9.97
CA ALA A 207 1.73 -13.11 -10.05
C ALA A 207 2.33 -12.52 -8.77
N LYS A 208 3.52 -11.96 -8.92
CA LYS A 208 4.12 -11.09 -7.90
C LYS A 208 3.85 -9.63 -8.32
N PRO A 209 3.51 -8.74 -7.36
CA PRO A 209 3.38 -7.33 -7.71
C PRO A 209 4.70 -6.80 -8.25
N LYS A 210 4.67 -6.22 -9.44
CA LYS A 210 5.81 -5.51 -10.01
C LYS A 210 5.76 -4.06 -9.59
N ASP A 211 6.87 -3.56 -9.10
CA ASP A 211 7.04 -2.12 -8.91
C ASP A 211 7.02 -1.45 -10.28
N THR A 212 6.06 -0.57 -10.46
CA THR A 212 5.97 0.26 -11.67
C THR A 212 6.58 1.61 -11.35
N HIS A 213 7.61 2.01 -12.11
CA HIS A 213 8.13 3.38 -12.03
C HIS A 213 6.98 4.37 -12.23
N LYS A 214 6.72 5.16 -11.21
CA LYS A 214 5.64 6.14 -11.24
C LYS A 214 6.11 7.36 -12.02
N GLN A 215 5.42 7.67 -13.11
CA GLN A 215 5.71 8.86 -13.90
C GLN A 215 5.31 10.12 -13.11
N PHE A 216 6.17 11.13 -13.15
CA PHE A 216 5.92 12.46 -12.61
C PHE A 216 6.45 13.52 -13.59
N LEU A 217 6.00 14.76 -13.44
CA LEU A 217 6.51 15.89 -14.21
C LEU A 217 7.64 16.58 -13.44
N THR A 218 8.71 16.95 -14.15
CA THR A 218 9.71 17.86 -13.60
C THR A 218 9.12 19.29 -13.47
N PRO A 219 9.73 20.19 -12.71
CA PRO A 219 9.29 21.60 -12.66
C PRO A 219 9.18 22.25 -14.06
N GLU A 220 10.13 21.96 -14.96
CA GLU A 220 10.19 22.50 -16.31
C GLU A 220 9.07 21.92 -17.18
N GLU A 221 8.83 20.59 -17.10
CA GLU A 221 7.73 19.95 -17.80
C GLU A 221 6.38 20.47 -17.29
N LEU A 222 6.20 20.65 -15.97
CA LEU A 222 4.98 21.23 -15.41
C LEU A 222 4.77 22.66 -15.88
N LYS A 223 5.83 23.48 -15.90
CA LYS A 223 5.77 24.85 -16.43
C LYS A 223 5.35 24.88 -17.89
N SER A 224 5.97 24.05 -18.73
CA SER A 224 5.63 23.93 -20.16
C SER A 224 4.19 23.42 -20.36
N PHE A 225 3.76 22.45 -19.54
CA PHE A 225 2.41 21.93 -19.57
C PHE A 225 1.36 22.99 -19.24
N MET A 226 1.62 23.82 -18.23
CA MET A 226 0.70 24.89 -17.80
C MET A 226 0.71 26.12 -18.71
N ALA A 227 1.79 26.32 -19.47
CA ALA A 227 1.89 27.38 -20.47
C ALA A 227 1.15 27.08 -21.78
N SER A 228 0.73 25.82 -22.02
CA SER A 228 -0.05 25.46 -23.21
C SER A 228 -1.40 26.18 -23.20
N GLU A 229 -1.71 26.85 -24.29
CA GLU A 229 -3.02 27.48 -24.50
C GLU A 229 -4.05 26.44 -24.88
N GLU A 230 -5.12 26.35 -24.12
CA GLU A 230 -6.16 25.35 -24.26
C GLU A 230 -7.57 25.99 -24.28
N THR A 231 -8.49 25.33 -24.98
CA THR A 231 -9.90 25.73 -25.02
C THR A 231 -10.59 25.50 -23.66
N ASN A 232 -11.70 26.20 -23.37
CA ASN A 232 -12.34 26.25 -22.06
C ASN A 232 -12.49 24.91 -21.35
N GLY A 233 -13.01 23.85 -21.97
CA GLY A 233 -13.21 22.55 -21.32
C GLY A 233 -11.90 21.79 -21.02
N VAL A 234 -10.88 21.96 -21.88
CA VAL A 234 -9.56 21.38 -21.68
C VAL A 234 -8.74 22.23 -20.72
N ARG A 235 -8.89 23.55 -20.79
CA ARG A 235 -8.25 24.50 -19.87
C ARG A 235 -8.62 24.21 -18.42
N GLU A 236 -9.87 23.96 -18.12
CA GLU A 236 -10.30 23.62 -16.75
C GLU A 236 -9.67 22.29 -16.25
N THR A 237 -9.52 21.29 -17.14
CA THR A 237 -8.79 20.06 -16.83
C THR A 237 -7.30 20.34 -16.58
N GLN A 238 -6.67 21.20 -17.37
CA GLN A 238 -5.29 21.62 -17.22
C GLN A 238 -5.07 22.33 -15.86
N LEU A 239 -5.92 23.29 -15.54
CA LEU A 239 -5.87 24.04 -14.27
C LEU A 239 -6.03 23.10 -13.06
N ALA A 240 -7.02 22.19 -13.11
CA ALA A 240 -7.24 21.20 -12.07
C ALA A 240 -6.05 20.25 -11.89
N PHE A 241 -5.41 19.85 -12.99
CA PHE A 241 -4.21 19.02 -12.96
C PHE A 241 -3.02 19.77 -12.35
N GLY A 242 -2.77 21.01 -12.77
CA GLY A 242 -1.73 21.85 -12.19
C GLY A 242 -1.94 22.09 -10.69
N PHE A 243 -3.16 22.45 -10.30
CA PHE A 243 -3.55 22.59 -8.90
C PHE A 243 -3.28 21.31 -8.11
N ALA A 244 -3.62 20.13 -8.67
CA ALA A 244 -3.34 18.85 -8.04
C ALA A 244 -1.83 18.52 -7.96
N CYS A 245 -0.99 19.04 -8.89
CA CYS A 245 0.46 18.92 -8.81
C CYS A 245 1.07 19.70 -7.64
N LEU A 246 0.36 20.71 -7.12
CA LEU A 246 0.82 21.55 -6.00
C LEU A 246 0.05 21.32 -4.68
N THR A 247 -0.98 20.46 -4.69
CA THR A 247 -1.79 20.13 -3.50
C THR A 247 -1.85 18.64 -3.20
N GLY A 248 -1.42 17.80 -4.14
CA GLY A 248 -1.42 16.34 -3.99
C GLY A 248 -2.80 15.68 -3.97
N LEU A 249 -3.87 16.39 -4.30
CA LEU A 249 -5.23 15.87 -4.29
C LEU A 249 -5.44 14.77 -5.33
N ARG A 250 -6.27 13.78 -4.99
CA ARG A 250 -6.72 12.77 -5.96
C ARG A 250 -7.83 13.36 -6.83
N ILE A 251 -8.01 12.82 -8.05
CA ILE A 251 -9.08 13.25 -8.94
C ILE A 251 -10.47 13.19 -8.29
N SER A 252 -10.71 12.20 -7.41
CA SER A 252 -11.97 12.11 -6.65
C SER A 252 -12.18 13.28 -5.71
N ASP A 253 -11.09 13.77 -5.12
CA ASP A 253 -11.11 14.86 -4.17
C ASP A 253 -11.22 16.19 -4.92
N ILE A 254 -10.53 16.36 -6.05
CA ILE A 254 -10.68 17.51 -6.96
C ILE A 254 -12.12 17.63 -7.49
N LYS A 255 -12.73 16.53 -7.94
CA LYS A 255 -14.14 16.53 -8.40
C LYS A 255 -15.15 16.87 -7.32
N ALA A 256 -14.81 16.63 -6.06
CA ALA A 256 -15.65 16.93 -4.92
C ALA A 256 -15.31 18.26 -4.25
N LEU A 257 -14.26 18.95 -4.70
CA LEU A 257 -13.74 20.16 -4.07
C LEU A 257 -14.73 21.32 -4.20
N ARG A 258 -15.01 21.96 -3.07
CA ARG A 258 -15.91 23.11 -2.94
C ARG A 258 -15.15 24.33 -2.44
N TRP A 259 -15.63 25.50 -2.75
CA TRP A 259 -15.06 26.75 -2.22
C TRP A 259 -15.15 26.82 -0.70
N SER A 260 -16.16 26.20 -0.10
CA SER A 260 -16.29 26.06 1.36
C SER A 260 -15.20 25.19 2.02
N ASN A 261 -14.45 24.42 1.24
CA ASN A 261 -13.29 23.66 1.74
C ASN A 261 -12.00 24.51 1.83
N ILE A 262 -12.05 25.76 1.37
CA ILE A 262 -10.90 26.67 1.35
C ILE A 262 -11.04 27.68 2.48
N MET A 263 -10.25 27.47 3.52
CA MET A 263 -10.16 28.43 4.63
C MET A 263 -9.22 29.58 4.25
N LYS A 264 -9.72 30.79 4.24
CA LYS A 264 -8.94 32.00 4.00
C LYS A 264 -8.32 32.46 5.31
N ASN A 265 -7.00 32.56 5.36
CA ASN A 265 -6.25 33.17 6.44
C ASN A 265 -5.45 34.36 5.89
N GLU A 266 -5.07 35.29 6.78
CA GLU A 266 -4.27 36.46 6.40
C GLU A 266 -2.94 36.12 5.71
N GLN A 267 -2.33 34.97 6.05
CA GLN A 267 -1.02 34.59 5.52
C GLN A 267 -1.12 33.55 4.38
N THR A 268 -2.02 32.58 4.46
CA THR A 268 -2.08 31.49 3.47
C THR A 268 -3.46 30.84 3.47
N ASN A 269 -4.06 30.70 2.30
CA ASN A 269 -5.26 29.90 2.15
C ASN A 269 -4.94 28.43 2.44
N THR A 270 -5.80 27.77 3.22
CA THR A 270 -5.63 26.36 3.56
C THR A 270 -6.81 25.55 3.05
N LEU A 271 -6.50 24.52 2.31
CA LEU A 271 -7.45 23.52 1.87
C LEU A 271 -7.71 22.52 2.99
N VAL A 272 -8.96 22.36 3.41
CA VAL A 272 -9.37 21.39 4.44
C VAL A 272 -10.41 20.44 3.86
N ILE A 273 -10.06 19.17 3.70
CA ILE A 273 -10.95 18.15 3.14
C ILE A 273 -10.90 16.86 3.92
N ILE A 274 -12.01 16.12 3.88
CA ILE A 274 -12.02 14.69 4.25
C ILE A 274 -11.80 13.90 2.96
N GLN A 275 -10.64 13.27 2.82
CA GLN A 275 -10.30 12.51 1.62
C GLN A 275 -11.29 11.37 1.38
N LYS A 276 -11.88 11.29 0.20
CA LYS A 276 -12.90 10.30 -0.14
C LYS A 276 -12.44 8.85 0.03
N LYS A 277 -11.19 8.56 -0.33
CA LYS A 277 -10.62 7.19 -0.28
C LYS A 277 -10.20 6.75 1.12
N THR A 278 -9.57 7.63 1.89
CA THR A 278 -8.95 7.27 3.19
C THR A 278 -9.81 7.67 4.39
N LYS A 279 -10.87 8.48 4.16
CA LYS A 279 -11.70 9.10 5.20
C LYS A 279 -10.91 9.94 6.23
N ALA A 280 -9.67 10.27 5.90
CA ALA A 280 -8.81 11.09 6.76
C ALA A 280 -9.03 12.57 6.46
N LEU A 281 -9.06 13.39 7.52
CA LEU A 281 -8.97 14.84 7.40
C LEU A 281 -7.57 15.20 6.89
N ASN A 282 -7.51 16.02 5.85
CA ASN A 282 -6.26 16.52 5.30
C ASN A 282 -6.32 18.04 5.16
N ALA A 283 -5.34 18.72 5.72
CA ALA A 283 -5.17 20.16 5.61
C ALA A 283 -3.89 20.44 4.80
N VAL A 284 -4.03 21.12 3.66
CA VAL A 284 -2.92 21.41 2.74
C VAL A 284 -2.87 22.91 2.50
N PRO A 285 -1.77 23.61 2.81
CA PRO A 285 -1.59 25.01 2.45
C PRO A 285 -1.62 25.18 0.92
N ILE A 286 -2.30 26.23 0.44
CA ILE A 286 -2.37 26.57 -0.98
C ILE A 286 -1.35 27.66 -1.26
N CYS A 287 -0.27 27.33 -1.98
CA CYS A 287 0.70 28.33 -2.41
C CYS A 287 0.11 29.28 -3.47
N SER A 288 0.72 30.45 -3.64
CA SER A 288 0.26 31.47 -4.60
C SER A 288 0.10 30.94 -6.03
N THR A 289 1.03 30.11 -6.49
CA THR A 289 0.95 29.48 -7.82
C THR A 289 -0.27 28.56 -7.92
N ALA A 290 -0.54 27.73 -6.90
CA ALA A 290 -1.73 26.86 -6.90
C ALA A 290 -3.01 27.71 -6.86
N ALA A 291 -3.03 28.79 -6.08
CA ALA A 291 -4.17 29.72 -6.04
C ALA A 291 -4.43 30.36 -7.42
N ALA A 292 -3.38 30.75 -8.16
CA ALA A 292 -3.49 31.31 -9.50
C ALA A 292 -4.05 30.32 -10.55
N TRP A 293 -3.99 29.01 -10.28
CA TRP A 293 -4.57 27.98 -11.15
C TRP A 293 -6.01 27.60 -10.76
N MET A 294 -6.57 28.24 -9.75
CA MET A 294 -7.99 28.07 -9.44
C MET A 294 -8.81 28.91 -10.42
N PRO A 295 -9.94 28.38 -10.92
CA PRO A 295 -10.83 29.16 -11.76
C PRO A 295 -11.55 30.24 -10.96
N GLU A 296 -12.19 31.18 -11.64
CA GLU A 296 -13.13 32.09 -11.00
C GLU A 296 -14.32 31.33 -10.41
N GLN A 297 -14.79 31.79 -9.25
CA GLN A 297 -15.91 31.16 -8.59
C GLN A 297 -17.21 31.39 -9.37
N ARG A 298 -17.80 30.30 -9.88
CA ARG A 298 -19.08 30.31 -10.60
C ARG A 298 -20.23 29.79 -9.74
N ASP A 299 -19.95 28.74 -8.99
CA ASP A 299 -20.86 28.09 -8.06
C ASP A 299 -20.10 27.57 -6.83
N ASP A 300 -20.63 26.59 -6.12
CA ASP A 300 -19.97 26.00 -4.94
C ASP A 300 -18.77 25.09 -5.30
N LYS A 301 -18.73 24.51 -6.50
CA LYS A 301 -17.60 23.68 -6.94
C LYS A 301 -16.44 24.53 -7.45
N VAL A 302 -15.20 24.09 -7.11
CA VAL A 302 -13.99 24.74 -7.62
C VAL A 302 -13.68 24.33 -9.06
N PHE A 303 -13.83 23.03 -9.40
CA PHE A 303 -13.56 22.49 -10.73
C PHE A 303 -14.72 21.66 -11.28
N HIS A 304 -15.06 21.84 -12.54
CA HIS A 304 -16.07 21.10 -13.29
C HIS A 304 -15.41 20.15 -14.28
N LEU A 305 -15.02 18.96 -13.83
CA LEU A 305 -14.30 17.99 -14.63
C LEU A 305 -15.23 16.98 -15.30
N PRO A 306 -14.99 16.65 -16.58
CA PRO A 306 -15.75 15.62 -17.29
C PRO A 306 -15.50 14.22 -16.75
N ALA A 307 -16.02 13.19 -17.42
CA ALA A 307 -15.72 11.80 -17.10
C ALA A 307 -14.21 11.53 -17.05
N HIS A 308 -13.77 10.58 -16.22
CA HIS A 308 -12.34 10.33 -15.99
C HIS A 308 -11.56 10.03 -17.27
N ALA A 309 -12.16 9.25 -18.18
CA ALA A 309 -11.53 8.93 -19.47
C ALA A 309 -11.26 10.17 -20.34
N ASN A 310 -12.18 11.15 -20.32
CA ASN A 310 -12.04 12.39 -21.06
C ASN A 310 -10.98 13.31 -20.43
N VAL A 311 -10.90 13.32 -19.08
CA VAL A 311 -9.81 14.01 -18.36
C VAL A 311 -8.45 13.46 -18.81
N ASP A 312 -8.25 12.15 -18.73
CA ASP A 312 -6.96 11.54 -19.13
C ASP A 312 -6.65 11.74 -20.62
N ALA A 313 -7.67 11.72 -21.49
CA ALA A 313 -7.49 12.02 -22.93
C ALA A 313 -7.03 13.47 -23.16
N ALA A 314 -7.62 14.43 -22.45
CA ALA A 314 -7.22 15.84 -22.51
C ALA A 314 -5.77 16.03 -22.05
N LEU A 315 -5.39 15.45 -20.91
CA LEU A 315 -4.03 15.55 -20.38
C LEU A 315 -2.98 14.95 -21.33
N LYS A 316 -3.27 13.81 -21.96
CA LYS A 316 -2.39 13.19 -22.97
C LYS A 316 -2.22 14.07 -24.20
N ARG A 317 -3.30 14.75 -24.64
CA ARG A 317 -3.25 15.69 -25.76
C ARG A 317 -2.35 16.88 -25.47
N ILE A 318 -2.50 17.49 -24.27
CA ILE A 318 -1.65 18.59 -23.84
C ILE A 318 -0.19 18.14 -23.78
N ALA A 319 0.08 17.01 -23.12
CA ALA A 319 1.43 16.47 -23.00
C ALA A 319 2.11 16.29 -24.36
N LYS A 320 1.38 15.68 -25.32
CA LYS A 320 1.88 15.52 -26.70
C LYS A 320 2.17 16.87 -27.38
N LYS A 321 1.29 17.88 -27.19
CA LYS A 321 1.43 19.23 -27.76
C LYS A 321 2.70 19.93 -27.28
N VAL A 322 3.09 19.72 -26.01
CA VAL A 322 4.28 20.35 -25.40
C VAL A 322 5.52 19.44 -25.39
N GLY A 323 5.50 18.32 -26.14
CA GLY A 323 6.64 17.43 -26.29
C GLY A 323 6.95 16.55 -25.08
N ILE A 324 6.00 16.31 -24.19
CA ILE A 324 6.17 15.41 -23.04
C ILE A 324 5.82 13.98 -23.47
N GLU A 325 6.82 13.09 -23.57
CA GLU A 325 6.65 11.69 -24.01
C GLU A 325 6.13 10.76 -22.91
N LYS A 326 6.13 11.22 -21.66
CA LYS A 326 5.68 10.43 -20.49
C LYS A 326 4.19 10.09 -20.61
N LYS A 327 3.81 8.87 -20.16
CA LYS A 327 2.40 8.46 -20.07
C LYS A 327 1.72 9.18 -18.91
N ILE A 328 1.04 10.27 -19.21
CA ILE A 328 0.35 11.10 -18.22
C ILE A 328 -1.09 10.63 -18.01
N SER A 329 -1.49 10.55 -16.76
CA SER A 329 -2.87 10.43 -16.27
C SER A 329 -3.09 11.45 -15.16
N PHE A 330 -4.34 11.65 -14.71
CA PHE A 330 -4.56 12.59 -13.60
C PHE A 330 -3.80 12.18 -12.34
N HIS A 331 -3.55 10.89 -12.11
CA HIS A 331 -2.78 10.43 -10.95
C HIS A 331 -1.31 10.84 -10.99
N THR A 332 -0.78 11.16 -12.16
CA THR A 332 0.58 11.72 -12.33
C THR A 332 0.76 13.02 -11.56
N SER A 333 -0.30 13.86 -11.44
CA SER A 333 -0.23 15.10 -10.64
C SER A 333 0.16 14.83 -9.19
N ARG A 334 -0.41 13.78 -8.60
CA ARG A 334 -0.11 13.42 -7.22
C ARG A 334 1.30 12.84 -7.05
N HIS A 335 1.82 12.12 -8.05
CA HIS A 335 3.22 11.70 -8.07
C HIS A 335 4.15 12.90 -8.20
N THR A 336 3.81 13.86 -9.07
CA THR A 336 4.53 15.13 -9.21
C THR A 336 4.58 15.87 -7.87
N PHE A 337 3.46 16.04 -7.18
CA PHE A 337 3.43 16.65 -5.85
C PHE A 337 4.35 15.94 -4.86
N GLY A 338 4.22 14.60 -4.75
CA GLY A 338 5.06 13.82 -3.82
C GLY A 338 6.54 13.98 -4.10
N THR A 339 6.95 13.96 -5.38
CA THR A 339 8.35 14.16 -5.78
C THR A 339 8.82 15.60 -5.51
N LEU A 340 8.01 16.61 -5.84
CA LEU A 340 8.36 18.02 -5.59
C LEU A 340 8.52 18.32 -4.08
N ILE A 341 7.61 17.83 -3.24
CA ILE A 341 7.70 18.02 -1.78
C ILE A 341 8.90 17.27 -1.21
N GLN A 342 9.12 16.02 -1.62
CA GLN A 342 10.26 15.24 -1.18
C GLN A 342 11.58 15.93 -1.60
N ALA A 343 11.65 16.44 -2.82
CA ALA A 343 12.78 17.21 -3.32
C ALA A 343 13.06 18.48 -2.50
N ALA A 344 12.01 19.20 -2.17
CA ALA A 344 12.11 20.46 -1.45
C ALA A 344 12.45 20.28 0.04
N THR A 345 11.98 19.19 0.68
CA THR A 345 12.09 19.04 2.14
C THR A 345 13.09 17.96 2.56
N GLY A 346 13.38 16.96 1.71
CA GLY A 346 14.12 15.76 2.11
C GLY A 346 13.40 14.89 3.15
N ASP A 347 12.20 15.31 3.62
CA ASP A 347 11.48 14.66 4.71
C ASP A 347 10.26 13.86 4.22
N ILE A 348 10.38 12.54 4.36
CA ILE A 348 9.34 11.58 3.96
C ILE A 348 8.09 11.67 4.85
N GLU A 349 8.24 12.04 6.13
CA GLU A 349 7.09 12.16 7.03
C GLU A 349 6.25 13.39 6.68
N THR A 350 6.87 14.52 6.38
CA THR A 350 6.18 15.71 5.88
C THR A 350 5.47 15.40 4.55
N THR A 351 6.16 14.73 3.62
CA THR A 351 5.56 14.30 2.35
C THR A 351 4.34 13.39 2.59
N LYS A 352 4.46 12.41 3.50
CA LYS A 352 3.37 11.50 3.88
C LYS A 352 2.17 12.25 4.46
N LYS A 353 2.40 13.18 5.39
CA LYS A 353 1.35 13.99 6.03
C LYS A 353 0.61 14.83 5.00
N LEU A 354 1.32 15.60 4.16
CA LEU A 354 0.72 16.46 3.13
C LEU A 354 -0.08 15.64 2.10
N MET A 355 0.39 14.45 1.75
CA MET A 355 -0.34 13.54 0.87
C MET A 355 -1.51 12.81 1.55
N GLY A 356 -1.60 12.79 2.87
CA GLY A 356 -2.60 12.02 3.62
C GLY A 356 -2.46 10.51 3.39
N HIS A 357 -1.22 9.98 3.41
CA HIS A 357 -0.93 8.57 3.34
C HIS A 357 -0.98 7.93 4.72
N LYS A 358 -1.69 6.80 4.86
CA LYS A 358 -1.73 6.03 6.12
C LYS A 358 -0.41 5.31 6.41
N SER A 359 0.35 4.94 5.38
CA SER A 359 1.58 4.14 5.49
C SER A 359 2.77 4.83 4.82
N LEU A 360 3.94 4.78 5.45
CA LEU A 360 5.23 5.21 4.88
C LEU A 360 5.57 4.49 3.57
N LYS A 361 5.23 3.20 3.46
CA LYS A 361 5.45 2.41 2.23
C LYS A 361 4.86 3.08 0.99
N SER A 362 3.72 3.77 1.13
CA SER A 362 3.09 4.51 0.02
C SER A 362 3.83 5.78 -0.36
N THR A 363 4.73 6.28 0.49
CA THR A 363 5.50 7.52 0.29
C THR A 363 6.96 7.20 -0.07
N ALA A 364 7.47 6.04 0.32
CA ALA A 364 8.85 5.60 0.07
C ALA A 364 9.24 5.66 -1.41
N ILE A 365 8.28 5.43 -2.31
CA ILE A 365 8.50 5.54 -3.77
C ILE A 365 9.02 6.91 -4.23
N TYR A 366 8.84 7.97 -3.45
CA TYR A 366 9.35 9.31 -3.78
C TYR A 366 10.76 9.54 -3.25
N ALA A 367 11.16 8.82 -2.20
CA ALA A 367 12.52 8.87 -1.66
C ALA A 367 13.53 8.21 -2.60
N ASP A 368 13.11 7.20 -3.35
CA ASP A 368 13.99 6.45 -4.26
C ASP A 368 14.27 7.17 -5.60
N VAL A 369 13.41 8.11 -5.97
CA VAL A 369 13.48 8.81 -7.28
C VAL A 369 14.62 9.84 -7.34
N LEU A 370 15.12 10.32 -6.19
CA LEU A 370 16.02 11.45 -6.11
C LEU A 370 17.50 11.08 -6.09
N THR A 371 17.99 10.38 -7.13
CA THR A 371 19.42 10.02 -7.26
C THR A 371 20.32 11.25 -7.35
N GLU A 372 19.90 12.33 -8.04
CA GLU A 372 20.63 13.60 -8.12
C GLU A 372 20.66 14.33 -6.79
N GLU A 373 19.61 14.25 -5.98
CA GLU A 373 19.57 14.87 -4.66
C GLU A 373 20.36 14.08 -3.61
N LYS A 374 20.47 12.76 -3.76
CA LYS A 374 21.40 11.95 -2.95
C LYS A 374 22.84 12.41 -3.18
N VAL A 375 23.21 12.74 -4.42
CA VAL A 375 24.52 13.31 -4.75
C VAL A 375 24.66 14.71 -4.12
N LYS A 376 23.66 15.59 -4.25
CA LYS A 376 23.66 16.92 -3.62
C LYS A 376 23.72 16.85 -2.09
N ALA A 377 23.01 15.87 -1.46
CA ALA A 377 23.06 15.68 -0.02
C ALA A 377 24.46 15.27 0.44
N ILE A 378 25.14 14.37 -0.30
CA ILE A 378 26.53 14.01 -0.03
C ILE A 378 27.48 15.20 -0.25
N ASP A 379 27.25 15.99 -1.29
CA ASP A 379 28.05 17.22 -1.53
C ASP A 379 27.83 18.28 -0.46
N ASN A 380 26.62 18.39 0.08
CA ASN A 380 26.33 19.29 1.21
C ASN A 380 27.00 18.85 2.51
N THR A 381 27.24 17.54 2.73
CA THR A 381 28.00 17.09 3.91
C THR A 381 29.46 17.56 3.85
N LYS A 382 30.04 17.75 2.66
CA LYS A 382 31.41 18.34 2.50
C LYS A 382 31.48 19.77 3.05
N THR A 383 30.38 20.53 3.05
CA THR A 383 30.36 21.88 3.61
C THR A 383 30.30 21.88 5.13
N VAL A 384 29.70 20.84 5.74
CA VAL A 384 29.63 20.68 7.21
C VAL A 384 30.98 20.28 7.78
N PHE A 385 31.81 19.58 7.03
CA PHE A 385 33.15 19.13 7.42
C PHE A 385 34.28 20.05 6.93
N ARG A 386 33.98 21.18 6.26
CA ARG A 386 34.98 22.22 6.07
C ARG A 386 35.27 22.87 7.42
N THR A 387 36.32 22.38 8.05
CA THR A 387 36.92 23.02 9.23
C THR A 387 37.11 24.51 8.94
N ARG A 388 36.53 25.36 9.80
CA ARG A 388 36.83 26.78 9.84
C ARG A 388 38.36 26.93 9.84
N LYS A 389 38.91 27.56 8.81
CA LYS A 389 40.28 28.07 8.90
C LYS A 389 40.34 28.96 10.15
N PRO A 390 41.31 28.75 11.04
CA PRO A 390 41.44 29.66 12.18
C PRO A 390 41.62 31.07 11.66
N HIS A 391 40.81 31.99 12.14
CA HIS A 391 40.96 33.43 11.92
C HIS A 391 42.39 33.79 12.34
N ALA A 392 43.23 34.27 11.41
CA ALA A 392 44.48 34.94 11.73
C ALA A 392 44.12 36.27 12.40
N GLU A 393 44.07 36.28 13.72
CA GLU A 393 44.07 37.53 14.48
C GLU A 393 45.44 38.17 14.36
N ASN A 394 45.47 39.30 13.64
CA ASN A 394 46.54 40.26 13.62
C ASN A 394 46.57 40.98 14.98
N THR A 395 47.23 40.41 15.98
CA THR A 395 47.60 41.09 17.21
C THR A 395 49.10 41.35 17.15
N LYS A 396 49.46 42.63 16.84
CA LYS A 396 50.74 43.19 17.09
C LYS A 396 51.01 43.17 18.59
N ILE A 397 51.94 42.27 19.03
CA ILE A 397 52.46 42.30 20.41
C ILE A 397 53.65 43.24 20.48
N PRO A 398 53.67 44.21 21.43
CA PRO A 398 54.87 45.04 21.70
C PRO A 398 55.91 44.15 22.44
N ARG A 399 57.16 44.27 21.97
CA ARG A 399 58.32 43.69 22.63
C ARG A 399 58.55 44.37 24.01
N THR A 400 58.54 43.59 25.10
CA THR A 400 59.19 43.94 26.35
C THR A 400 60.08 42.77 26.81
N LYS A 401 61.14 43.19 27.50
CA LYS A 401 62.41 42.52 27.77
C LYS A 401 62.28 41.33 28.73
N ARG A 402 63.29 40.41 28.51
CA ARG A 402 63.68 39.27 29.34
C ARG A 402 63.74 39.57 30.84
N THR A 403 63.30 38.58 31.65
CA THR A 403 64.04 38.09 32.84
C THR A 403 63.77 36.60 33.01
N ALA A 404 64.83 35.88 33.37
CA ALA A 404 64.92 34.46 33.59
C ALA A 404 64.51 34.09 35.02
N ALA A 405 63.83 32.95 35.20
CA ALA A 405 63.97 32.07 36.39
C ALA A 405 63.19 30.72 36.14
N THR A 406 63.93 29.71 36.02
CA THR A 406 64.06 28.38 36.69
C THR A 406 62.79 27.68 37.24
N ASN A 407 62.70 26.43 36.79
CA ASN A 407 62.33 25.17 37.50
C ASN A 407 60.87 24.98 37.99
N THR A 408 60.16 23.91 37.68
CA THR A 408 60.26 22.52 38.08
C THR A 408 59.01 21.76 37.67
N HIS A 409 59.17 20.51 37.28
CA HIS A 409 58.13 19.49 37.04
C HIS A 409 57.33 19.17 38.35
N PRO A 410 56.11 18.53 38.29
CA PRO A 410 56.02 17.13 37.86
C PRO A 410 54.78 16.72 37.07
N ARG A 411 54.93 15.59 36.40
CA ARG A 411 53.96 14.71 35.72
C ARG A 411 52.83 14.30 36.69
N ARG A 412 51.58 14.21 36.18
CA ARG A 412 50.58 13.27 36.68
C ARG A 412 50.04 12.47 35.54
N VAL A 413 50.26 11.17 35.65
CA VAL A 413 49.59 10.07 34.98
C VAL A 413 48.19 9.95 35.59
N ILE A 414 47.16 9.76 34.80
CA ILE A 414 45.87 9.23 35.27
C ILE A 414 45.54 8.04 34.41
N ASP A 415 45.48 6.90 35.11
CA ASP A 415 45.07 5.59 34.63
C ASP A 415 43.58 5.56 34.23
N ILE A 416 43.33 4.84 33.18
CA ILE A 416 42.00 4.38 32.78
C ILE A 416 41.74 3.08 33.55
N GLN A 417 40.65 3.05 34.30
CA GLN A 417 40.07 1.78 34.78
C GLN A 417 38.75 1.53 34.08
N ASP A 418 38.69 0.39 33.42
CA ASP A 418 37.50 -0.32 33.00
C ASP A 418 36.69 -0.73 34.21
N ASN A 419 35.36 -0.64 34.12
CA ASN A 419 34.47 -1.52 34.92
C ASN A 419 33.12 -1.72 34.19
N ASP A 420 32.85 -3.02 33.93
CA ASP A 420 31.60 -3.80 33.80
C ASP A 420 30.41 -3.22 33.04
#